data_dab2da2d4288c63bcbd3689733cc300e
#
_entry.id   dab2da2d4288c63bcbd3689733cc300e
#
_cell.length_a   1.000
_cell.length_b   1.000
_cell.length_c   1.000
_cell.angle_alpha   90.00
_cell.angle_beta   90.00
_cell.angle_gamma   90.00
#
_symmetry.space_group_name_H-M   'P 1'
#
loop_
_entity.id
_entity.type
_entity.pdbx_description
1 polymer ?
#
loop_
_entity_poly.entity_id
_entity_poly.type
_entity_poly.pdbx_seq_one_letter_code
_entity_poly.pdbx_strand_id
1 'polypeptide(L)'
;MFEDEGEAMQRTHRIRGAAVAFAALGALTVTSAAPAGGGATIAIRHQMHGCHSWSFNSGPFKASQSVSVKAGTVLRFTNNDVMPHKLVQTTGSKLRLVHPNMSKMASSATVTLTQKGVYRFTTKAGEDYAWARSMKTAGEDNVLHLTVHVK
;
A
#
# COMPACT_ATOMS: atom_id res chain seq x y z
N MET A 1 -30.38 -4.94 80.06
CA MET A 1 -29.88 -5.89 81.06
C MET A 1 -28.68 -6.60 80.44
N PHE A 2 -27.49 -6.32 81.09
CA PHE A 2 -26.16 -6.87 80.81
C PHE A 2 -25.52 -6.29 79.52
N GLU A 3 -24.67 -5.26 79.47
CA GLU A 3 -23.30 -5.12 80.03
C GLU A 3 -22.46 -6.39 79.70
N ASP A 4 -21.45 -6.24 78.88
CA ASP A 4 -20.08 -6.47 79.34
C ASP A 4 -19.03 -5.84 78.40
N GLU A 5 -18.14 -5.18 79.04
CA GLU A 5 -16.95 -4.51 78.48
C GLU A 5 -15.88 -5.58 78.23
N GLY A 6 -15.05 -5.34 77.24
CA GLY A 6 -13.90 -6.21 76.94
C GLY A 6 -12.81 -5.44 76.20
N GLU A 7 -12.09 -4.73 76.91
CA GLU A 7 -10.80 -4.07 76.92
C GLU A 7 -9.72 -4.68 75.98
N ALA A 8 -9.13 -3.78 75.26
CA ALA A 8 -7.69 -3.59 74.98
C ALA A 8 -6.80 -4.82 74.73
N MET A 9 -6.14 -4.83 73.60
CA MET A 9 -4.70 -5.06 73.57
C MET A 9 -4.06 -4.47 72.29
N GLN A 10 -3.43 -3.30 72.42
CA GLN A 10 -2.46 -2.76 71.46
C GLN A 10 -1.25 -3.72 71.38
N ARG A 11 -1.02 -4.32 70.22
CA ARG A 11 0.28 -4.88 69.87
C ARG A 11 0.86 -4.09 68.70
N THR A 12 1.76 -3.21 69.05
CA THR A 12 2.71 -2.57 68.15
C THR A 12 3.64 -3.62 67.55
N HIS A 13 3.42 -3.96 66.30
CA HIS A 13 4.44 -4.68 65.51
C HIS A 13 5.20 -3.67 64.66
N ARG A 14 6.40 -3.37 65.11
CA ARG A 14 7.45 -2.73 64.31
C ARG A 14 7.84 -3.69 63.19
N ILE A 15 7.35 -3.42 61.97
CA ILE A 15 7.86 -4.11 60.79
C ILE A 15 8.97 -3.24 60.20
N ARG A 16 10.17 -3.79 60.29
CA ARG A 16 11.39 -3.24 59.72
C ARG A 16 11.23 -3.14 58.22
N GLY A 17 11.58 -1.96 57.64
CA GLY A 17 11.53 -1.71 56.22
C GLY A 17 12.41 -2.65 55.43
N ALA A 18 11.81 -3.32 54.45
CA ALA A 18 12.51 -3.89 53.31
C ALA A 18 12.29 -2.91 52.15
N ALA A 19 13.35 -2.24 51.75
CA ALA A 19 13.37 -1.41 50.54
C ALA A 19 13.30 -2.36 49.34
N VAL A 20 12.16 -2.42 48.70
CA VAL A 20 12.01 -3.11 47.41
C VAL A 20 12.45 -2.12 46.35
N ALA A 21 13.62 -2.35 45.80
CA ALA A 21 14.11 -1.64 44.62
C ALA A 21 13.27 -2.10 43.40
N PHE A 22 12.39 -1.24 42.94
CA PHE A 22 11.71 -1.43 41.65
C PHE A 22 12.71 -1.15 40.54
N ALA A 23 13.23 -2.19 39.94
CA ALA A 23 13.92 -2.12 38.64
C ALA A 23 12.87 -1.74 37.56
N ALA A 24 12.89 -0.51 37.12
CA ALA A 24 12.10 -0.05 35.99
C ALA A 24 12.65 -0.74 34.73
N LEU A 25 11.99 -1.80 34.27
CA LEU A 25 12.20 -2.32 32.92
C LEU A 25 11.66 -1.25 31.95
N GLY A 26 12.57 -0.45 31.37
CA GLY A 26 12.27 0.43 30.27
C GLY A 26 11.82 -0.42 29.06
N ALA A 27 10.53 -0.46 28.82
CA ALA A 27 9.99 -1.01 27.57
C ALA A 27 10.48 -0.10 26.42
N LEU A 28 11.47 -0.60 25.66
CA LEU A 28 11.84 -0.01 24.37
C LEU A 28 10.65 -0.18 23.42
N THR A 29 9.80 0.84 23.34
CA THR A 29 8.79 0.92 22.28
C THR A 29 9.51 1.14 20.97
N VAL A 30 9.67 0.08 20.19
CA VAL A 30 10.06 0.18 18.80
C VAL A 30 8.89 0.82 18.07
N THR A 31 8.91 2.15 17.96
CA THR A 31 8.01 2.88 17.06
C THR A 31 8.40 2.50 15.63
N SER A 32 7.67 1.55 15.05
CA SER A 32 7.68 1.36 13.60
C SER A 32 7.21 2.66 12.98
N ALA A 33 8.15 3.48 12.49
CA ALA A 33 7.82 4.62 11.67
C ALA A 33 7.06 4.09 10.44
N ALA A 34 5.76 4.37 10.38
CA ALA A 34 4.98 4.14 9.17
C ALA A 34 5.67 4.88 8.01
N PRO A 35 5.78 4.28 6.82
CA PRO A 35 6.42 4.93 5.70
C PRO A 35 5.74 6.27 5.43
N ALA A 36 6.54 7.35 5.38
CA ALA A 36 6.06 8.73 5.21
C ALA A 36 5.41 9.00 3.83
N GLY A 37 5.23 7.98 3.00
CA GLY A 37 4.57 8.02 1.70
C GLY A 37 3.12 7.61 1.80
N GLY A 38 2.20 8.51 1.45
CA GLY A 38 0.77 8.21 1.32
C GLY A 38 0.50 7.15 0.24
N GLY A 39 -0.73 6.61 0.22
CA GLY A 39 -1.21 5.79 -0.87
C GLY A 39 -1.60 6.64 -2.08
N ALA A 40 -1.32 6.15 -3.29
CA ALA A 40 -1.82 6.73 -4.53
C ALA A 40 -2.47 5.64 -5.38
N THR A 41 -3.54 5.98 -6.08
CA THR A 41 -4.34 5.03 -6.86
C THR A 41 -4.21 5.28 -8.35
N ILE A 42 -4.10 4.22 -9.12
CA ILE A 42 -4.18 4.23 -10.57
C ILE A 42 -5.32 3.31 -10.99
N ALA A 43 -6.35 3.85 -11.61
CA ALA A 43 -7.46 3.09 -12.14
C ALA A 43 -7.28 2.89 -13.66
N ILE A 44 -7.37 1.67 -14.13
CA ILE A 44 -7.36 1.31 -15.56
C ILE A 44 -8.82 1.09 -15.96
N ARG A 45 -9.23 1.61 -17.12
CA ARG A 45 -10.55 1.34 -17.67
C ARG A 45 -10.52 1.23 -19.19
N HIS A 46 -11.51 0.55 -19.72
CA HIS A 46 -11.80 0.55 -21.15
C HIS A 46 -12.32 1.91 -21.61
N GLN A 47 -11.94 2.32 -22.82
CA GLN A 47 -12.47 3.50 -23.49
C GLN A 47 -12.93 3.17 -24.90
N MET A 48 -13.90 3.94 -25.39
CA MET A 48 -14.43 3.76 -26.74
C MET A 48 -13.40 3.99 -27.85
N HIS A 49 -12.45 4.91 -27.63
CA HIS A 49 -11.34 5.18 -28.53
C HIS A 49 -10.02 4.85 -27.83
N GLY A 50 -9.17 4.05 -28.49
CA GLY A 50 -7.87 3.65 -27.98
C GLY A 50 -7.91 2.59 -26.89
N CYS A 51 -8.99 1.85 -26.76
CA CYS A 51 -9.23 0.71 -25.86
C CYS A 51 -8.92 0.94 -24.37
N HIS A 52 -7.73 1.39 -24.01
CA HIS A 52 -7.28 1.49 -22.63
C HIS A 52 -6.87 2.89 -22.22
N SER A 53 -7.12 3.22 -20.98
CA SER A 53 -6.62 4.44 -20.33
C SER A 53 -6.47 4.22 -18.83
N TRP A 54 -5.65 5.04 -18.20
CA TRP A 54 -5.57 5.07 -16.74
C TRP A 54 -5.67 6.48 -16.17
N SER A 55 -6.09 6.57 -14.93
CA SER A 55 -6.25 7.78 -14.15
C SER A 55 -5.41 7.68 -12.89
N PHE A 56 -4.77 8.76 -12.50
CA PHE A 56 -4.04 8.90 -11.24
C PHE A 56 -4.90 9.67 -10.24
N ASN A 57 -5.15 9.09 -9.05
CA ASN A 57 -5.93 9.68 -7.95
C ASN A 57 -7.26 10.30 -8.41
N SER A 58 -8.02 9.54 -9.21
CA SER A 58 -9.32 9.96 -9.76
C SER A 58 -9.24 11.19 -10.70
N GLY A 59 -8.07 11.53 -11.19
CA GLY A 59 -7.89 12.57 -12.20
C GLY A 59 -8.35 12.11 -13.60
N PRO A 60 -8.02 12.86 -14.64
CA PRO A 60 -8.44 12.54 -16.01
C PRO A 60 -7.85 11.22 -16.50
N PHE A 61 -8.64 10.48 -17.27
CA PHE A 61 -8.20 9.27 -17.94
C PHE A 61 -7.43 9.59 -19.21
N LYS A 62 -6.20 9.09 -19.32
CA LYS A 62 -5.30 9.27 -20.46
C LYS A 62 -4.46 8.01 -20.67
N ALA A 63 -4.02 7.74 -21.90
CA ALA A 63 -3.09 6.64 -22.19
C ALA A 63 -1.69 6.92 -21.61
N SER A 64 -1.24 8.19 -21.64
CA SER A 64 0.05 8.60 -21.09
C SER A 64 -0.12 9.60 -19.96
N GLN A 65 0.57 9.35 -18.84
CA GLN A 65 0.56 10.21 -17.66
C GLN A 65 1.96 10.37 -17.07
N SER A 66 2.22 11.53 -16.48
CA SER A 66 3.41 11.82 -15.70
C SER A 66 3.00 12.43 -14.37
N VAL A 67 3.45 11.83 -13.27
CA VAL A 67 3.04 12.20 -11.92
C VAL A 67 4.25 12.32 -10.99
N SER A 68 4.12 13.08 -9.91
CA SER A 68 5.14 13.19 -8.87
C SER A 68 4.60 12.69 -7.54
N VAL A 69 5.38 11.87 -6.83
CA VAL A 69 5.05 11.33 -5.52
C VAL A 69 6.26 11.41 -4.59
N LYS A 70 6.04 11.23 -3.28
CA LYS A 70 7.13 11.13 -2.29
C LYS A 70 7.70 9.72 -2.23
N ALA A 71 8.96 9.60 -1.84
CA ALA A 71 9.53 8.30 -1.49
C ALA A 71 8.72 7.63 -0.37
N GLY A 72 8.57 6.31 -0.44
CA GLY A 72 7.70 5.54 0.45
C GLY A 72 6.24 5.44 -0.02
N THR A 73 5.85 6.12 -1.10
CA THR A 73 4.48 6.02 -1.63
C THR A 73 4.18 4.61 -2.12
N VAL A 74 3.02 4.10 -1.74
CA VAL A 74 2.46 2.85 -2.27
C VAL A 74 1.51 3.20 -3.42
N LEU A 75 1.86 2.75 -4.63
CA LEU A 75 0.97 2.83 -5.78
C LEU A 75 0.08 1.58 -5.83
N ARG A 76 -1.23 1.78 -5.91
CA ARG A 76 -2.21 0.72 -6.14
C ARG A 76 -2.82 0.88 -7.53
N PHE A 77 -2.60 -0.09 -8.38
CA PHE A 77 -3.22 -0.19 -9.71
C PHE A 77 -4.45 -1.06 -9.59
N THR A 78 -5.58 -0.60 -10.13
CA THR A 78 -6.83 -1.37 -10.13
C THR A 78 -7.32 -1.51 -11.58
N ASN A 79 -7.56 -2.74 -11.98
CA ASN A 79 -8.15 -3.04 -13.28
C ASN A 79 -9.68 -2.88 -13.21
N ASN A 80 -10.21 -1.79 -13.79
CA ASN A 80 -11.65 -1.60 -13.99
C ASN A 80 -12.02 -1.77 -15.48
N ASP A 81 -11.14 -2.45 -16.23
CA ASP A 81 -11.37 -2.86 -17.61
C ASP A 81 -11.94 -4.28 -17.64
N VAL A 82 -12.66 -4.60 -18.68
CA VAL A 82 -13.15 -5.97 -18.98
C VAL A 82 -12.02 -6.90 -19.40
N MET A 83 -10.90 -6.34 -19.87
CA MET A 83 -9.75 -7.08 -20.35
C MET A 83 -8.72 -7.34 -19.23
N PRO A 84 -7.97 -8.45 -19.30
CA PRO A 84 -6.88 -8.69 -18.37
C PRO A 84 -5.73 -7.73 -18.66
N HIS A 85 -5.13 -7.20 -17.59
CA HIS A 85 -3.93 -6.37 -17.63
C HIS A 85 -2.81 -7.00 -16.80
N LYS A 86 -1.58 -6.95 -17.29
CA LYS A 86 -0.38 -7.30 -16.52
C LYS A 86 0.49 -6.05 -16.36
N LEU A 87 0.67 -5.60 -15.11
CA LEU A 87 1.55 -4.48 -14.81
C LEU A 87 3.02 -4.84 -15.10
N VAL A 88 3.72 -3.97 -15.82
CA VAL A 88 5.13 -4.12 -16.16
C VAL A 88 5.88 -2.84 -15.80
N GLN A 89 6.98 -2.96 -15.07
CA GLN A 89 7.94 -1.88 -14.90
C GLN A 89 8.91 -1.89 -16.07
N THR A 90 9.06 -0.75 -16.76
CA THR A 90 9.95 -0.61 -17.93
C THR A 90 11.24 0.15 -17.62
N THR A 91 11.25 1.02 -16.60
CA THR A 91 12.40 1.86 -16.25
C THR A 91 12.46 2.12 -14.74
N GLY A 92 13.63 2.43 -14.23
CA GLY A 92 13.92 2.74 -12.83
C GLY A 92 14.56 1.55 -12.09
N SER A 93 14.96 1.77 -10.85
CA SER A 93 15.46 0.71 -9.97
C SER A 93 14.41 -0.39 -9.83
N LYS A 94 14.83 -1.65 -9.89
CA LYS A 94 13.93 -2.80 -9.85
C LYS A 94 13.07 -2.80 -8.59
N LEU A 95 11.77 -2.83 -8.77
CA LEU A 95 10.76 -2.86 -7.71
C LEU A 95 10.08 -4.23 -7.62
N ARG A 96 9.61 -4.57 -6.42
CA ARG A 96 8.75 -5.73 -6.22
C ARG A 96 7.32 -5.35 -6.57
N LEU A 97 6.81 -5.88 -7.67
CA LEU A 97 5.40 -5.79 -8.03
C LEU A 97 4.63 -6.90 -7.32
N VAL A 98 3.62 -6.53 -6.54
CA VAL A 98 2.75 -7.48 -5.83
C VAL A 98 1.48 -7.67 -6.67
N HIS A 99 1.16 -8.91 -6.99
CA HIS A 99 0.03 -9.31 -7.85
C HIS A 99 -0.05 -8.57 -9.19
N PRO A 100 1.06 -8.56 -10.00
CA PRO A 100 1.09 -7.78 -11.24
C PRO A 100 0.07 -8.23 -12.29
N ASN A 101 -0.43 -9.46 -12.21
CA ASN A 101 -1.45 -10.00 -13.11
C ASN A 101 -2.86 -9.61 -12.61
N MET A 102 -3.42 -8.60 -13.22
CA MET A 102 -4.78 -8.12 -12.95
C MET A 102 -5.74 -8.72 -13.98
N SER A 103 -6.00 -10.04 -13.86
CA SER A 103 -6.74 -10.83 -14.84
C SER A 103 -8.26 -10.65 -14.81
N LYS A 104 -8.79 -9.99 -13.80
CA LYS A 104 -10.24 -9.77 -13.62
C LYS A 104 -10.51 -8.32 -13.28
N MET A 105 -11.71 -7.84 -13.60
CA MET A 105 -12.22 -6.56 -13.13
C MET A 105 -12.10 -6.47 -11.61
N ALA A 106 -11.78 -5.29 -11.09
CA ALA A 106 -11.50 -4.97 -9.69
C ALA A 106 -10.27 -5.66 -9.08
N SER A 107 -9.52 -6.49 -9.82
CA SER A 107 -8.22 -6.99 -9.36
C SER A 107 -7.19 -5.86 -9.30
N SER A 108 -6.23 -5.97 -8.39
CA SER A 108 -5.25 -4.89 -8.19
C SER A 108 -3.82 -5.40 -8.02
N ALA A 109 -2.87 -4.60 -8.50
CA ALA A 109 -1.45 -4.72 -8.26
C ALA A 109 -0.97 -3.60 -7.35
N THR A 110 0.08 -3.83 -6.58
CA THR A 110 0.70 -2.79 -5.74
C THR A 110 2.21 -2.78 -5.90
N VAL A 111 2.78 -1.59 -5.72
CA VAL A 111 4.23 -1.37 -5.69
C VAL A 111 4.56 -0.26 -4.71
N THR A 112 5.64 -0.42 -3.93
CA THR A 112 6.14 0.61 -3.03
C THR A 112 7.36 1.27 -3.65
N LEU A 113 7.33 2.59 -3.76
CA LEU A 113 8.39 3.42 -4.33
C LEU A 113 9.33 3.89 -3.21
N THR A 114 10.31 3.06 -2.84
CA THR A 114 11.19 3.32 -1.68
C THR A 114 12.33 4.30 -1.97
N GLN A 115 12.75 4.41 -3.21
CA GLN A 115 13.90 5.22 -3.61
C GLN A 115 13.49 6.38 -4.52
N LYS A 116 14.16 7.52 -4.38
CA LYS A 116 14.03 8.64 -5.30
C LYS A 116 14.47 8.26 -6.71
N GLY A 117 13.84 8.83 -7.71
CA GLY A 117 14.17 8.53 -9.10
C GLY A 117 12.96 8.60 -10.04
N VAL A 118 13.18 8.17 -11.28
CA VAL A 118 12.14 8.10 -12.29
C VAL A 118 11.83 6.64 -12.59
N TYR A 119 10.57 6.28 -12.46
CA TYR A 119 10.05 4.94 -12.73
C TYR A 119 9.04 5.02 -13.86
N ARG A 120 9.07 4.03 -14.76
CA ARG A 120 8.08 3.92 -15.82
C ARG A 120 7.39 2.59 -15.74
N PHE A 121 6.08 2.64 -15.98
CA PHE A 121 5.21 1.47 -16.00
C PHE A 121 4.39 1.45 -17.26
N THR A 122 4.04 0.26 -17.70
CA THR A 122 3.08 -0.04 -18.75
C THR A 122 2.23 -1.23 -18.33
N THR A 123 1.23 -1.57 -19.11
CA THR A 123 0.53 -2.83 -18.97
C THR A 123 0.60 -3.61 -20.28
N LYS A 124 0.60 -4.95 -20.18
CA LYS A 124 0.19 -5.83 -21.27
C LYS A 124 -1.31 -6.06 -21.14
N ALA A 125 -2.05 -5.77 -22.19
CA ALA A 125 -3.49 -6.03 -22.30
C ALA A 125 -3.79 -7.37 -22.98
N GLY A 126 -5.06 -7.66 -23.22
CA GLY A 126 -5.50 -8.95 -23.75
C GLY A 126 -4.85 -9.32 -25.09
N GLU A 127 -4.76 -8.40 -26.02
CA GLU A 127 -4.19 -8.57 -27.36
C GLU A 127 -2.66 -8.69 -27.40
N ASP A 128 -1.97 -8.24 -26.36
CA ASP A 128 -0.52 -8.40 -26.19
C ASP A 128 -0.11 -9.84 -25.82
N TYR A 129 -1.08 -10.67 -25.42
CA TYR A 129 -0.81 -12.05 -25.08
C TYR A 129 -0.68 -12.90 -26.34
N ALA A 130 0.22 -13.90 -26.30
CA ALA A 130 0.54 -14.72 -27.47
C ALA A 130 -0.68 -15.40 -28.11
N TRP A 131 -1.67 -15.78 -27.30
CA TRP A 131 -2.91 -16.42 -27.76
C TRP A 131 -3.86 -15.45 -28.47
N ALA A 132 -3.77 -14.15 -28.14
CA ALA A 132 -4.65 -13.12 -28.71
C ALA A 132 -4.09 -12.49 -30.00
N ARG A 133 -2.81 -12.69 -30.32
CA ARG A 133 -2.13 -12.10 -31.49
C ARG A 133 -2.73 -12.49 -32.81
N SER A 134 -3.41 -13.65 -32.90
CA SER A 134 -4.10 -14.11 -34.09
C SER A 134 -5.50 -13.51 -34.24
N MET A 135 -6.02 -12.86 -33.21
CA MET A 135 -7.33 -12.22 -33.26
C MET A 135 -7.18 -10.81 -33.83
N LYS A 136 -7.88 -10.54 -34.93
CA LYS A 136 -7.96 -9.16 -35.44
C LYS A 136 -8.72 -8.32 -34.45
N THR A 137 -8.02 -7.43 -33.74
CA THR A 137 -8.66 -6.35 -33.00
C THR A 137 -9.14 -5.29 -33.99
N ALA A 138 -10.39 -4.93 -33.92
CA ALA A 138 -10.94 -3.82 -34.71
C ALA A 138 -10.79 -2.55 -33.86
N GLY A 139 -9.75 -1.75 -34.10
CA GLY A 139 -9.60 -0.46 -33.45
C GLY A 139 -8.16 -0.08 -33.11
N GLU A 140 -7.98 1.15 -32.68
CA GLU A 140 -6.72 1.63 -32.13
C GLU A 140 -6.55 1.12 -30.70
N ASP A 141 -5.40 0.53 -30.42
CA ASP A 141 -5.04 0.09 -29.07
C ASP A 141 -3.98 1.00 -28.47
N ASN A 142 -4.32 1.63 -27.37
CA ASN A 142 -3.41 2.52 -26.64
C ASN A 142 -2.44 1.72 -25.78
N VAL A 143 -1.15 1.87 -26.03
CA VAL A 143 -0.14 1.44 -25.07
C VAL A 143 -0.15 2.41 -23.88
N LEU A 144 -0.35 1.89 -22.70
CA LEU A 144 -0.39 2.69 -21.47
C LEU A 144 1.01 3.06 -21.00
N HIS A 145 1.28 4.34 -20.78
CA HIS A 145 2.56 4.85 -20.27
C HIS A 145 2.35 5.68 -19.01
N LEU A 146 2.92 5.25 -17.90
CA LEU A 146 2.97 6.01 -16.65
C LEU A 146 4.42 6.32 -16.29
N THR A 147 4.76 7.60 -16.19
CA THR A 147 6.03 8.07 -15.63
C THR A 147 5.80 8.59 -14.22
N VAL A 148 6.54 8.07 -13.25
CA VAL A 148 6.46 8.46 -11.84
C VAL A 148 7.79 9.06 -11.41
N HIS A 149 7.76 10.32 -11.01
CA HIS A 149 8.90 11.03 -10.42
C HIS A 149 8.82 10.92 -8.90
N VAL A 150 9.72 10.19 -8.28
CA VAL A 150 9.82 10.04 -6.83
C VAL A 150 10.80 11.06 -6.27
N LYS A 151 10.31 11.93 -5.40
CA LYS A 151 11.06 13.03 -4.76
C LYS A 151 11.43 12.74 -3.31
#